data_f8c35943be4fd877d581f6804ca81b36
#
_entry.id   f8c35943be4fd877d581f6804ca81b36
#
_cell.length_a   1.000
_cell.length_b   1.000
_cell.length_c   1.000
_cell.angle_alpha   90.00
_cell.angle_beta   90.00
_cell.angle_gamma   90.00
#
_symmetry.space_group_name_H-M   'P 1'
#
loop_
_entity.id
_entity.type
_entity.pdbx_description
1 polymer ?
#
loop_
_entity_poly.entity_id
_entity_poly.type
_entity_poly.pdbx_seq_one_letter_code
_entity_poly.pdbx_strand_id
1 'polypeptide(L)'
;MPDHAHFDCVSGVAGDMTLAALVSAGWPAAELERLPARLELEGVRVQVRDVRRGPFAARHVSVEFPEKQPHRHLHHVEAILDQADLPATVRERAKQVFRRLAEAEAEVHGTTVQKVHFHEVGAVDAIVDIAGALLGLDSLGVRSVSASVLPLGRGSVDSQHGRIPVPAPATALLLRGVPVRGGPVEAELVTPTGAALLTTLASSWGDAPAFRLTAVGTGAGTREFPDHPNILRLLLGELDPALAQSQGERRVAVLETAIDDENPQFLAAAVTELLAQGALDAMVAPVTMKKGRSGMWLVVICEPADATRLAATVLTHTSSLGVRVREERRIELPRKVLDVSTPFGSIQVKLAILPGGNARAVPEFESVLQAARRSGASVHEVSLAAMRAFEELPAGS
;
A
#
# COMPACT_ATOMS: atom_id res chain seq x y z
N MET A 1 -1.43 23.22 -1.16
CA MET A 1 -2.63 22.40 -1.54
C MET A 1 -2.32 20.96 -1.16
N PRO A 2 -3.32 20.19 -0.73
CA PRO A 2 -3.06 18.80 -0.37
C PRO A 2 -2.47 18.06 -1.58
N ASP A 3 -1.45 17.25 -1.35
CA ASP A 3 -0.85 16.38 -2.38
C ASP A 3 -1.07 14.90 -2.09
N HIS A 4 -1.59 14.60 -0.89
CA HIS A 4 -1.86 13.24 -0.43
C HIS A 4 -3.30 13.08 0.08
N ALA A 5 -3.87 11.91 -0.23
CA ALA A 5 -5.17 11.46 0.28
C ALA A 5 -5.03 10.09 0.96
N HIS A 6 -5.48 9.99 2.20
CA HIS A 6 -5.63 8.71 2.89
C HIS A 6 -7.10 8.34 3.01
N PHE A 7 -7.48 7.20 2.45
CA PHE A 7 -8.81 6.62 2.59
C PHE A 7 -8.89 5.76 3.85
N ASP A 8 -9.53 6.29 4.87
CA ASP A 8 -9.81 5.55 6.10
C ASP A 8 -11.16 4.85 5.96
N CYS A 9 -11.10 3.60 5.55
CA CYS A 9 -12.22 2.75 5.17
C CYS A 9 -12.87 2.10 6.42
N VAL A 10 -13.39 2.92 7.34
CA VAL A 10 -14.01 2.46 8.59
C VAL A 10 -15.10 1.41 8.32
N SER A 11 -15.94 1.67 7.31
CA SER A 11 -17.06 0.82 6.89
C SER A 11 -16.91 0.38 5.44
N GLY A 12 -15.67 0.21 4.97
CA GLY A 12 -15.40 -0.15 3.59
C GLY A 12 -15.34 1.03 2.64
N VAL A 13 -15.59 0.77 1.36
CA VAL A 13 -15.51 1.76 0.29
C VAL A 13 -16.47 1.40 -0.85
N ALA A 14 -17.20 2.42 -1.31
CA ALA A 14 -18.03 2.38 -2.51
C ALA A 14 -17.82 3.66 -3.32
N GLY A 15 -18.28 3.68 -4.56
CA GLY A 15 -18.11 4.82 -5.43
C GLY A 15 -18.84 6.07 -4.92
N ASP A 16 -20.11 5.94 -4.56
CA ASP A 16 -20.94 6.98 -3.96
C ASP A 16 -20.33 7.56 -2.68
N MET A 17 -19.81 6.69 -1.80
CA MET A 17 -19.12 7.10 -0.57
C MET A 17 -17.84 7.89 -0.88
N THR A 18 -17.11 7.52 -1.94
CA THR A 18 -15.91 8.21 -2.38
C THR A 18 -16.24 9.62 -2.87
N LEU A 19 -17.26 9.75 -3.75
CA LEU A 19 -17.75 11.05 -4.22
C LEU A 19 -18.19 11.95 -3.06
N ALA A 20 -18.97 11.38 -2.14
CA ALA A 20 -19.49 12.07 -0.97
C ALA A 20 -18.35 12.56 -0.06
N ALA A 21 -17.31 11.72 0.16
CA ALA A 21 -16.15 12.10 0.95
C ALA A 21 -15.33 13.23 0.31
N LEU A 22 -15.17 13.22 -1.01
CA LEU A 22 -14.50 14.28 -1.76
C LEU A 22 -15.23 15.63 -1.65
N VAL A 23 -16.55 15.61 -1.84
CA VAL A 23 -17.37 16.83 -1.65
C VAL A 23 -17.31 17.32 -0.21
N SER A 24 -17.36 16.40 0.77
CA SER A 24 -17.23 16.74 2.19
C SER A 24 -15.85 17.32 2.52
N ALA A 25 -14.81 16.92 1.79
CA ALA A 25 -13.44 17.41 1.95
C ALA A 25 -13.16 18.77 1.24
N GLY A 26 -14.14 19.30 0.51
CA GLY A 26 -14.02 20.63 -0.12
C GLY A 26 -14.09 20.63 -1.64
N TRP A 27 -14.26 19.49 -2.31
CA TRP A 27 -14.57 19.51 -3.74
C TRP A 27 -15.97 20.13 -3.97
N PRO A 28 -16.12 21.15 -4.85
CA PRO A 28 -17.40 21.82 -5.02
C PRO A 28 -18.48 20.85 -5.51
N ALA A 29 -19.61 20.76 -4.80
CA ALA A 29 -20.73 19.91 -5.19
C ALA A 29 -21.25 20.22 -6.59
N ALA A 30 -21.25 21.51 -6.99
CA ALA A 30 -21.65 21.93 -8.33
C ALA A 30 -20.81 21.31 -9.46
N GLU A 31 -19.52 21.01 -9.22
CA GLU A 31 -18.68 20.33 -10.22
C GLU A 31 -19.11 18.86 -10.39
N LEU A 32 -19.43 18.20 -9.29
CA LEU A 32 -19.97 16.83 -9.31
C LEU A 32 -21.34 16.79 -9.97
N GLU A 33 -22.23 17.73 -9.67
CA GLU A 33 -23.57 17.82 -10.26
C GLU A 33 -23.54 18.08 -11.77
N ARG A 34 -22.50 18.75 -12.28
CA ARG A 34 -22.25 18.98 -13.72
C ARG A 34 -21.62 17.79 -14.42
N LEU A 35 -21.07 16.83 -13.70
CA LEU A 35 -20.31 15.72 -14.28
C LEU A 35 -21.11 14.90 -15.30
N PRO A 36 -22.43 14.57 -15.08
CA PRO A 36 -23.18 13.85 -16.10
C PRO A 36 -23.23 14.58 -17.46
N ALA A 37 -23.33 15.92 -17.47
CA ALA A 37 -23.31 16.71 -18.71
C ALA A 37 -21.91 16.67 -19.36
N ARG A 38 -20.84 16.70 -18.59
CA ARG A 38 -19.46 16.58 -19.09
C ARG A 38 -19.15 15.18 -19.66
N LEU A 39 -19.87 14.17 -19.20
CA LEU A 39 -19.81 12.78 -19.68
C LEU A 39 -20.82 12.50 -20.82
N GLU A 40 -21.59 13.50 -21.25
CA GLU A 40 -22.67 13.35 -22.25
C GLU A 40 -23.70 12.27 -21.88
N LEU A 41 -24.01 12.12 -20.58
CA LEU A 41 -24.96 11.15 -20.07
C LEU A 41 -26.35 11.77 -19.92
N GLU A 42 -27.20 11.54 -20.94
CA GLU A 42 -28.55 12.08 -20.93
C GLU A 42 -29.45 11.44 -19.86
N GLY A 43 -30.26 12.28 -19.21
CA GLY A 43 -31.23 11.84 -18.18
C GLY A 43 -30.60 11.43 -16.84
N VAL A 44 -29.30 11.61 -16.69
CA VAL A 44 -28.56 11.34 -15.44
C VAL A 44 -28.50 12.58 -14.58
N ARG A 45 -28.75 12.42 -13.28
CA ARG A 45 -28.65 13.50 -12.29
C ARG A 45 -27.87 13.02 -11.07
N VAL A 46 -27.04 13.88 -10.55
CA VAL A 46 -26.33 13.66 -9.28
C VAL A 46 -26.92 14.58 -8.23
N GLN A 47 -27.18 14.05 -7.07
CA GLN A 47 -27.67 14.81 -5.91
C GLN A 47 -26.71 14.62 -4.74
N VAL A 48 -26.36 15.72 -4.11
CA VAL A 48 -25.55 15.77 -2.88
C VAL A 48 -26.41 16.23 -1.73
N ARG A 49 -26.44 15.45 -0.65
CA ARG A 49 -27.25 15.76 0.54
C ARG A 49 -26.42 15.68 1.82
N ASP A 50 -26.75 16.55 2.79
CA ASP A 50 -26.29 16.40 4.15
C ASP A 50 -27.09 15.33 4.87
N VAL A 51 -26.39 14.38 5.48
CA VAL A 51 -27.00 13.25 6.21
C VAL A 51 -26.28 13.00 7.53
N ARG A 52 -26.85 12.13 8.35
CA ARG A 52 -26.19 11.59 9.54
C ARG A 52 -26.10 10.07 9.42
N ARG A 53 -24.99 9.50 9.92
CA ARG A 53 -24.84 8.06 10.15
C ARG A 53 -24.40 7.86 11.59
N GLY A 54 -25.33 7.40 12.41
CA GLY A 54 -25.14 7.44 13.86
C GLY A 54 -24.83 8.87 14.35
N PRO A 55 -23.76 9.08 15.12
CA PRO A 55 -23.37 10.41 15.62
C PRO A 55 -22.69 11.29 14.56
N PHE A 56 -22.30 10.75 13.40
CA PHE A 56 -21.48 11.45 12.43
C PHE A 56 -22.30 12.24 11.41
N ALA A 57 -21.95 13.51 11.21
CA ALA A 57 -22.39 14.29 10.06
C ALA A 57 -21.59 13.84 8.83
N ALA A 58 -22.25 13.66 7.68
CA ALA A 58 -21.62 13.20 6.46
C ALA A 58 -22.35 13.75 5.23
N ARG A 59 -21.72 13.68 4.06
CA ARG A 59 -22.37 13.86 2.78
C ARG A 59 -22.83 12.51 2.24
N HIS A 60 -23.93 12.51 1.52
CA HIS A 60 -24.41 11.37 0.73
C HIS A 60 -24.58 11.82 -0.72
N VAL A 61 -24.13 11.00 -1.63
CA VAL A 61 -24.29 11.20 -3.08
C VAL A 61 -25.20 10.12 -3.62
N SER A 62 -26.17 10.50 -4.44
CA SER A 62 -26.98 9.58 -5.21
C SER A 62 -26.94 9.94 -6.69
N VAL A 63 -26.83 8.93 -7.54
CA VAL A 63 -26.87 9.04 -8.99
C VAL A 63 -28.25 8.52 -9.45
N GLU A 64 -29.06 9.41 -9.98
CA GLU A 64 -30.38 9.09 -10.53
C GLU A 64 -30.27 8.95 -12.04
N PHE A 65 -30.81 7.87 -12.62
CA PHE A 65 -30.75 7.59 -14.04
C PHE A 65 -32.01 6.79 -14.48
N PRO A 66 -32.37 6.80 -15.78
CA PRO A 66 -33.49 6.05 -16.30
C PRO A 66 -33.37 4.53 -16.04
N GLU A 67 -34.49 3.86 -15.67
CA GLU A 67 -34.47 2.43 -15.33
C GLU A 67 -33.92 1.52 -16.45
N LYS A 68 -34.19 1.88 -17.71
CA LYS A 68 -33.68 1.12 -18.87
C LYS A 68 -32.33 1.63 -19.29
N GLN A 69 -31.31 0.88 -18.95
CA GLN A 69 -29.93 1.13 -19.36
C GLN A 69 -29.47 0.10 -20.41
N PRO A 70 -28.76 0.51 -21.46
CA PRO A 70 -28.15 -0.45 -22.37
C PRO A 70 -27.04 -1.23 -21.67
N HIS A 71 -26.92 -2.51 -21.99
CA HIS A 71 -25.76 -3.29 -21.57
C HIS A 71 -24.51 -2.71 -22.23
N ARG A 72 -23.49 -2.41 -21.42
CA ARG A 72 -22.24 -1.83 -21.90
C ARG A 72 -21.10 -2.83 -21.79
N HIS A 73 -20.29 -2.87 -22.83
CA HIS A 73 -18.95 -3.48 -22.80
C HIS A 73 -17.92 -2.44 -22.48
N LEU A 74 -16.69 -2.86 -22.15
CA LEU A 74 -15.58 -1.96 -21.85
C LEU A 74 -15.38 -0.88 -22.93
N HIS A 75 -15.43 -1.24 -24.21
CA HIS A 75 -15.22 -0.29 -25.31
C HIS A 75 -16.29 0.81 -25.39
N HIS A 76 -17.54 0.53 -24.95
CA HIS A 76 -18.58 1.56 -24.86
C HIS A 76 -18.26 2.57 -23.77
N VAL A 77 -17.76 2.10 -22.61
CA VAL A 77 -17.35 2.97 -21.50
C VAL A 77 -16.12 3.78 -21.87
N GLU A 78 -15.14 3.17 -22.54
CA GLU A 78 -13.95 3.88 -23.03
C GLU A 78 -14.33 4.95 -24.05
N ALA A 79 -15.30 4.70 -24.95
CA ALA A 79 -15.79 5.69 -25.90
C ALA A 79 -16.47 6.89 -25.20
N ILE A 80 -17.29 6.66 -24.16
CA ILE A 80 -17.88 7.72 -23.34
C ILE A 80 -16.78 8.57 -22.70
N LEU A 81 -15.76 7.93 -22.11
CA LEU A 81 -14.64 8.63 -21.48
C LEU A 81 -13.79 9.42 -22.49
N ASP A 82 -13.64 8.89 -23.72
CA ASP A 82 -12.88 9.58 -24.79
C ASP A 82 -13.57 10.84 -25.30
N GLN A 83 -14.89 10.86 -25.32
CA GLN A 83 -15.70 12.02 -25.75
C GLN A 83 -15.90 13.03 -24.61
N ALA A 84 -15.73 12.60 -23.35
CA ALA A 84 -15.99 13.41 -22.17
C ALA A 84 -15.08 14.65 -22.07
N ASP A 85 -15.65 15.75 -21.59
CA ASP A 85 -14.90 16.96 -21.21
C ASP A 85 -14.19 16.74 -19.86
N LEU A 86 -13.13 15.93 -19.88
CA LEU A 86 -12.31 15.58 -18.72
C LEU A 86 -10.83 15.82 -19.00
N PRO A 87 -10.02 16.16 -17.99
CA PRO A 87 -8.55 16.18 -18.13
C PRO A 87 -8.03 14.82 -18.64
N ALA A 88 -7.02 14.86 -19.50
CA ALA A 88 -6.46 13.64 -20.10
C ALA A 88 -5.98 12.64 -19.05
N THR A 89 -5.38 13.11 -17.96
CA THR A 89 -4.94 12.29 -16.81
C THR A 89 -6.10 11.57 -16.13
N VAL A 90 -7.22 12.26 -15.93
CA VAL A 90 -8.44 11.70 -15.32
C VAL A 90 -9.03 10.62 -16.24
N ARG A 91 -9.14 10.93 -17.54
CA ARG A 91 -9.67 10.03 -18.56
C ARG A 91 -8.89 8.72 -18.64
N GLU A 92 -7.55 8.81 -18.74
CA GLU A 92 -6.70 7.61 -18.83
C GLU A 92 -6.74 6.76 -17.56
N ARG A 93 -6.75 7.41 -16.38
CA ARG A 93 -6.92 6.69 -15.11
C ARG A 93 -8.30 6.02 -14.98
N ALA A 94 -9.37 6.69 -15.44
CA ALA A 94 -10.70 6.10 -15.45
C ALA A 94 -10.75 4.82 -16.29
N LYS A 95 -10.14 4.84 -17.48
CA LYS A 95 -10.01 3.66 -18.34
C LYS A 95 -9.24 2.53 -17.63
N GLN A 96 -8.18 2.85 -16.91
CA GLN A 96 -7.42 1.83 -16.14
C GLN A 96 -8.31 1.16 -15.08
N VAL A 97 -9.11 1.94 -14.34
CA VAL A 97 -10.04 1.40 -13.34
C VAL A 97 -11.06 0.48 -14.01
N PHE A 98 -11.66 0.90 -15.14
CA PHE A 98 -12.64 0.08 -15.87
C PHE A 98 -12.02 -1.18 -16.49
N ARG A 99 -10.78 -1.14 -16.94
CA ARG A 99 -10.06 -2.35 -17.42
C ARG A 99 -9.88 -3.36 -16.31
N ARG A 100 -9.49 -2.94 -15.10
CA ARG A 100 -9.39 -3.84 -13.94
C ARG A 100 -10.73 -4.45 -13.56
N LEU A 101 -11.80 -3.66 -13.62
CA LEU A 101 -13.16 -4.17 -13.42
C LEU A 101 -13.51 -5.23 -14.47
N ALA A 102 -13.25 -4.94 -15.75
CA ALA A 102 -13.53 -5.86 -16.85
C ALA A 102 -12.69 -7.15 -16.76
N GLU A 103 -11.44 -7.07 -16.31
CA GLU A 103 -10.57 -8.23 -16.07
C GLU A 103 -11.14 -9.11 -14.97
N ALA A 104 -11.57 -8.53 -13.84
CA ALA A 104 -12.16 -9.26 -12.73
C ALA A 104 -13.49 -9.92 -13.13
N GLU A 105 -14.37 -9.20 -13.81
CA GLU A 105 -15.64 -9.73 -14.31
C GLU A 105 -15.44 -10.83 -15.36
N ALA A 106 -14.47 -10.65 -16.27
CA ALA A 106 -14.14 -11.66 -17.27
C ALA A 106 -13.63 -12.97 -16.63
N GLU A 107 -12.82 -12.87 -15.57
CA GLU A 107 -12.36 -14.02 -14.80
C GLU A 107 -13.51 -14.73 -14.08
N VAL A 108 -14.43 -13.99 -13.44
CA VAL A 108 -15.62 -14.54 -12.77
C VAL A 108 -16.51 -15.31 -13.74
N HIS A 109 -16.70 -14.76 -14.95
CA HIS A 109 -17.61 -15.34 -15.96
C HIS A 109 -16.92 -16.32 -16.91
N GLY A 110 -15.61 -16.59 -16.76
CA GLY A 110 -14.86 -17.48 -17.65
C GLY A 110 -14.87 -17.02 -19.11
N THR A 111 -14.83 -15.71 -19.34
CA THR A 111 -14.89 -15.08 -20.67
C THR A 111 -13.68 -14.16 -20.91
N THR A 112 -13.68 -13.42 -22.02
CA THR A 112 -12.61 -12.45 -22.31
C THR A 112 -13.07 -11.05 -21.99
N VAL A 113 -12.12 -10.14 -21.70
CA VAL A 113 -12.37 -8.72 -21.41
C VAL A 113 -13.21 -8.03 -22.51
N GLN A 114 -13.03 -8.42 -23.78
CA GLN A 114 -13.76 -7.86 -24.91
C GLN A 114 -15.22 -8.33 -24.99
N LYS A 115 -15.53 -9.51 -24.41
CA LYS A 115 -16.87 -10.13 -24.48
C LYS A 115 -17.65 -9.95 -23.19
N VAL A 116 -16.99 -9.58 -22.10
CA VAL A 116 -17.68 -9.41 -20.82
C VAL A 116 -18.69 -8.29 -20.92
N HIS A 117 -19.88 -8.55 -20.39
CA HIS A 117 -20.92 -7.54 -20.19
C HIS A 117 -20.82 -7.05 -18.74
N PHE A 118 -20.80 -5.77 -18.56
CA PHE A 118 -20.97 -5.19 -17.24
C PHE A 118 -22.44 -5.29 -16.82
N HIS A 119 -22.77 -6.19 -15.92
CA HIS A 119 -24.14 -6.37 -15.44
C HIS A 119 -24.49 -5.37 -14.33
N GLU A 120 -23.54 -5.15 -13.40
CA GLU A 120 -23.71 -4.25 -12.25
C GLU A 120 -22.75 -3.05 -12.31
N VAL A 121 -21.57 -3.22 -12.90
CA VAL A 121 -20.46 -2.23 -12.89
C VAL A 121 -20.38 -1.36 -14.14
N GLY A 122 -21.15 -1.64 -15.17
CA GLY A 122 -21.25 -0.82 -16.39
C GLY A 122 -22.47 0.08 -16.41
N ALA A 123 -23.22 0.10 -15.32
CA ALA A 123 -24.29 1.05 -15.12
C ALA A 123 -23.74 2.47 -15.05
N VAL A 124 -24.57 3.43 -15.35
CA VAL A 124 -24.19 4.85 -15.43
C VAL A 124 -23.65 5.38 -14.13
N ASP A 125 -24.10 4.86 -12.99
CA ASP A 125 -23.60 5.19 -11.66
C ASP A 125 -22.11 4.90 -11.52
N ALA A 126 -21.64 3.73 -11.94
CA ALA A 126 -20.22 3.39 -11.89
C ALA A 126 -19.35 4.33 -12.77
N ILE A 127 -19.90 4.79 -13.93
CA ILE A 127 -19.18 5.75 -14.79
C ILE A 127 -19.05 7.09 -14.07
N VAL A 128 -20.12 7.58 -13.45
CA VAL A 128 -20.14 8.82 -12.67
C VAL A 128 -19.21 8.68 -11.45
N ASP A 129 -19.28 7.57 -10.74
CA ASP A 129 -18.50 7.30 -9.53
C ASP A 129 -16.99 7.30 -9.82
N ILE A 130 -16.56 6.57 -10.85
CA ILE A 130 -15.14 6.45 -11.18
C ILE A 130 -14.60 7.75 -11.77
N ALA A 131 -15.29 8.32 -12.76
CA ALA A 131 -14.86 9.58 -13.38
C ALA A 131 -14.88 10.72 -12.36
N GLY A 132 -15.91 10.78 -11.52
CA GLY A 132 -16.06 11.78 -10.48
C GLY A 132 -15.02 11.67 -9.37
N ALA A 133 -14.73 10.45 -8.89
CA ALA A 133 -13.69 10.23 -7.89
C ALA A 133 -12.32 10.73 -8.38
N LEU A 134 -11.97 10.40 -9.62
CA LEU A 134 -10.71 10.83 -10.23
C LEU A 134 -10.66 12.34 -10.49
N LEU A 135 -11.77 12.91 -10.97
CA LEU A 135 -11.88 14.36 -11.19
C LEU A 135 -11.79 15.13 -9.86
N GLY A 136 -12.46 14.64 -8.82
CA GLY A 136 -12.42 15.27 -7.50
C GLY A 136 -11.02 15.24 -6.88
N LEU A 137 -10.32 14.10 -6.97
CA LEU A 137 -8.92 14.00 -6.52
C LEU A 137 -7.99 14.94 -7.30
N ASP A 138 -8.14 15.00 -8.63
CA ASP A 138 -7.35 15.89 -9.50
C ASP A 138 -7.63 17.37 -9.16
N SER A 139 -8.90 17.76 -9.01
CA SER A 139 -9.32 19.11 -8.61
C SER A 139 -8.78 19.55 -7.27
N LEU A 140 -8.68 18.63 -6.31
CA LEU A 140 -8.13 18.88 -4.97
C LEU A 140 -6.59 18.85 -4.96
N GLY A 141 -5.92 18.58 -6.08
CA GLY A 141 -4.47 18.56 -6.20
C GLY A 141 -3.80 17.28 -5.68
N VAL A 142 -4.55 16.21 -5.44
CA VAL A 142 -4.04 14.94 -4.91
C VAL A 142 -3.18 14.21 -5.94
N ARG A 143 -1.95 13.89 -5.56
CA ARG A 143 -0.96 13.19 -6.41
C ARG A 143 -0.66 11.79 -5.93
N SER A 144 -0.88 11.52 -4.64
CA SER A 144 -0.63 10.23 -4.02
C SER A 144 -1.82 9.79 -3.16
N VAL A 145 -2.05 8.48 -3.12
CA VAL A 145 -3.19 7.88 -2.39
C VAL A 145 -2.67 6.73 -1.53
N SER A 146 -3.14 6.66 -0.29
CA SER A 146 -3.02 5.50 0.58
C SER A 146 -4.40 5.10 1.12
N ALA A 147 -4.53 3.88 1.61
CA ALA A 147 -5.76 3.41 2.19
C ALA A 147 -5.54 2.50 3.41
N SER A 148 -6.46 2.51 4.34
CA SER A 148 -6.47 1.59 5.48
C SER A 148 -6.74 0.14 5.03
N VAL A 149 -6.52 -0.83 5.93
CA VAL A 149 -6.94 -2.22 5.73
C VAL A 149 -8.45 -2.28 5.48
N LEU A 150 -8.89 -2.97 4.42
CA LEU A 150 -10.29 -2.98 3.98
C LEU A 150 -11.15 -3.99 4.77
N PRO A 151 -12.25 -3.57 5.40
CA PRO A 151 -13.21 -4.48 6.00
C PRO A 151 -14.15 -5.04 4.91
N LEU A 152 -14.16 -6.36 4.71
CA LEU A 152 -14.91 -7.00 3.60
C LEU A 152 -16.43 -7.07 3.83
N GLY A 153 -16.88 -7.00 5.08
CA GLY A 153 -18.24 -7.41 5.42
C GLY A 153 -18.37 -8.94 5.50
N ARG A 154 -19.61 -9.43 5.54
CA ARG A 154 -19.92 -10.88 5.59
C ARG A 154 -21.34 -11.16 5.11
N GLY A 155 -21.65 -12.46 4.94
CA GLY A 155 -22.99 -12.93 4.55
C GLY A 155 -23.15 -13.01 3.04
N SER A 156 -24.25 -12.52 2.52
CA SER A 156 -24.58 -12.55 1.09
C SER A 156 -25.41 -11.33 0.69
N VAL A 157 -25.35 -10.98 -0.59
CA VAL A 157 -26.14 -9.90 -1.20
C VAL A 157 -26.92 -10.42 -2.39
N ASP A 158 -28.08 -9.81 -2.66
CA ASP A 158 -28.85 -10.09 -3.87
C ASP A 158 -28.24 -9.33 -5.04
N SER A 159 -28.06 -10.01 -6.16
CA SER A 159 -27.50 -9.49 -7.40
C SER A 159 -28.33 -9.94 -8.61
N GLN A 160 -28.01 -9.47 -9.82
CA GLN A 160 -28.62 -9.96 -11.05
C GLN A 160 -28.37 -11.46 -11.28
N HIS A 161 -27.34 -12.04 -10.66
CA HIS A 161 -26.99 -13.46 -10.71
C HIS A 161 -27.60 -14.27 -9.55
N GLY A 162 -28.55 -13.69 -8.83
CA GLY A 162 -29.13 -14.26 -7.61
C GLY A 162 -28.31 -13.90 -6.37
N ARG A 163 -28.43 -14.70 -5.34
CA ARG A 163 -27.77 -14.44 -4.06
C ARG A 163 -26.31 -14.87 -4.08
N ILE A 164 -25.40 -13.91 -3.96
CA ILE A 164 -23.94 -14.13 -4.00
C ILE A 164 -23.27 -13.89 -2.63
N PRO A 165 -22.14 -14.55 -2.34
CA PRO A 165 -21.41 -14.34 -1.08
C PRO A 165 -20.74 -12.97 -1.02
N VAL A 166 -20.49 -12.48 0.20
CA VAL A 166 -19.67 -11.29 0.47
C VAL A 166 -18.29 -11.72 0.95
N PRO A 167 -17.19 -11.19 0.35
CA PRO A 167 -17.18 -10.24 -0.77
C PRO A 167 -17.70 -10.87 -2.06
N ALA A 168 -18.27 -10.05 -2.94
CA ALA A 168 -18.68 -10.48 -4.27
C ALA A 168 -17.47 -11.04 -5.05
N PRO A 169 -17.67 -12.04 -5.95
CA PRO A 169 -16.54 -12.70 -6.63
C PRO A 169 -15.59 -11.74 -7.34
N ALA A 170 -16.10 -10.75 -8.06
CA ALA A 170 -15.28 -9.74 -8.74
C ALA A 170 -14.50 -8.89 -7.73
N THR A 171 -15.14 -8.48 -6.61
CA THR A 171 -14.47 -7.76 -5.52
C THR A 171 -13.32 -8.57 -4.94
N ALA A 172 -13.52 -9.88 -4.70
CA ALA A 172 -12.47 -10.75 -4.18
C ALA A 172 -11.26 -10.83 -5.13
N LEU A 173 -11.50 -10.87 -6.45
CA LEU A 173 -10.44 -10.86 -7.45
C LEU A 173 -9.68 -9.53 -7.50
N LEU A 174 -10.40 -8.41 -7.45
CA LEU A 174 -9.81 -7.08 -7.41
C LEU A 174 -8.91 -6.86 -6.20
N LEU A 175 -9.23 -7.50 -5.06
CA LEU A 175 -8.50 -7.37 -3.81
C LEU A 175 -7.33 -8.35 -3.64
N ARG A 176 -6.93 -9.10 -4.67
CA ARG A 176 -5.72 -9.94 -4.61
C ARG A 176 -4.49 -9.09 -4.27
N GLY A 177 -3.75 -9.51 -3.22
CA GLY A 177 -2.56 -8.80 -2.74
C GLY A 177 -2.83 -7.56 -1.88
N VAL A 178 -4.10 -7.22 -1.62
CA VAL A 178 -4.49 -6.11 -0.76
C VAL A 178 -4.74 -6.60 0.66
N PRO A 179 -4.27 -5.90 1.70
CA PRO A 179 -4.57 -6.28 3.08
C PRO A 179 -6.05 -6.06 3.39
N VAL A 180 -6.72 -7.12 3.82
CA VAL A 180 -8.15 -7.14 4.15
C VAL A 180 -8.38 -7.71 5.54
N ARG A 181 -9.53 -7.38 6.13
CA ARG A 181 -9.98 -7.95 7.41
C ARG A 181 -11.47 -8.31 7.35
N GLY A 182 -11.92 -9.16 8.26
CA GLY A 182 -13.34 -9.45 8.41
C GLY A 182 -14.13 -8.18 8.73
N GLY A 183 -15.35 -8.09 8.22
CA GLY A 183 -16.23 -6.93 8.45
C GLY A 183 -17.11 -7.10 9.68
N PRO A 184 -17.53 -5.97 10.30
CA PRO A 184 -18.36 -5.97 11.52
C PRO A 184 -19.83 -6.30 11.25
N VAL A 185 -20.31 -6.18 10.01
CA VAL A 185 -21.74 -6.27 9.65
C VAL A 185 -22.00 -7.31 8.55
N GLU A 186 -23.25 -7.80 8.49
CA GLU A 186 -23.73 -8.68 7.43
C GLU A 186 -24.20 -7.86 6.22
N ALA A 187 -23.24 -7.35 5.49
CA ALA A 187 -23.43 -6.57 4.26
C ALA A 187 -22.14 -6.52 3.46
N GLU A 188 -22.23 -6.20 2.18
CA GLU A 188 -21.09 -5.82 1.37
C GLU A 188 -20.62 -4.43 1.79
N LEU A 189 -19.38 -4.32 2.27
CA LEU A 189 -18.76 -3.07 2.68
C LEU A 189 -17.79 -2.54 1.62
N VAL A 190 -17.22 -3.41 0.82
CA VAL A 190 -16.34 -3.04 -0.30
C VAL A 190 -17.02 -3.46 -1.58
N THR A 191 -17.49 -2.48 -2.35
CA THR A 191 -18.12 -2.74 -3.65
C THR A 191 -17.06 -2.96 -4.75
N PRO A 192 -17.39 -3.61 -5.88
CA PRO A 192 -16.46 -3.74 -7.01
C PRO A 192 -15.90 -2.39 -7.46
N THR A 193 -16.72 -1.35 -7.55
CA THR A 193 -16.31 0.01 -7.93
C THR A 193 -15.30 0.61 -6.94
N GLY A 194 -15.59 0.50 -5.64
CA GLY A 194 -14.68 0.98 -4.59
C GLY A 194 -13.37 0.21 -4.55
N ALA A 195 -13.41 -1.13 -4.71
CA ALA A 195 -12.24 -1.97 -4.81
C ALA A 195 -11.36 -1.59 -6.01
N ALA A 196 -11.95 -1.44 -7.20
CA ALA A 196 -11.23 -1.09 -8.41
C ALA A 196 -10.58 0.30 -8.32
N LEU A 197 -11.28 1.29 -7.76
CA LEU A 197 -10.73 2.62 -7.50
C LEU A 197 -9.50 2.54 -6.60
N LEU A 198 -9.64 1.98 -5.40
CA LEU A 198 -8.53 1.98 -4.45
C LEU A 198 -7.36 1.11 -4.90
N THR A 199 -7.61 -0.07 -5.48
CA THR A 199 -6.52 -0.92 -5.97
C THR A 199 -5.79 -0.36 -7.19
N THR A 200 -6.37 0.62 -7.89
CA THR A 200 -5.72 1.34 -8.97
C THR A 200 -4.95 2.56 -8.47
N LEU A 201 -5.42 3.20 -7.41
CA LEU A 201 -4.91 4.49 -6.94
C LEU A 201 -3.95 4.39 -5.76
N ALA A 202 -4.21 3.47 -4.81
CA ALA A 202 -3.44 3.39 -3.58
C ALA A 202 -2.05 2.80 -3.83
N SER A 203 -1.03 3.54 -3.42
CA SER A 203 0.37 3.12 -3.44
C SER A 203 0.81 2.40 -2.16
N SER A 204 0.04 2.56 -1.07
CA SER A 204 0.32 1.92 0.23
C SER A 204 -0.97 1.63 1.00
N TRP A 205 -0.90 0.64 1.89
CA TRP A 205 -2.03 0.13 2.66
C TRP A 205 -1.67 0.01 4.15
N GLY A 206 -2.65 0.25 5.01
CA GLY A 206 -2.50 0.17 6.47
C GLY A 206 -2.70 1.52 7.13
N ASP A 207 -1.86 1.84 8.12
CA ASP A 207 -1.94 3.11 8.84
C ASP A 207 -1.66 4.29 7.90
N ALA A 208 -2.28 5.44 8.19
CA ALA A 208 -2.02 6.66 7.46
C ALA A 208 -0.53 7.03 7.55
N PRO A 209 0.14 7.40 6.44
CA PRO A 209 1.49 7.92 6.51
C PRO A 209 1.53 9.21 7.33
N ALA A 210 2.70 9.64 7.77
CA ALA A 210 2.83 10.95 8.41
C ALA A 210 2.67 12.05 7.36
N PHE A 211 1.68 12.88 7.55
CA PHE A 211 1.41 14.05 6.70
C PHE A 211 0.72 15.14 7.52
N ARG A 212 0.81 16.36 7.06
CA ARG A 212 0.10 17.49 7.67
C ARG A 212 -1.34 17.51 7.18
N LEU A 213 -2.28 17.11 8.05
CA LEU A 213 -3.71 17.10 7.74
C LEU A 213 -4.23 18.51 7.45
N THR A 214 -4.87 18.72 6.32
CA THR A 214 -5.43 20.00 5.88
C THR A 214 -6.95 19.98 5.75
N ALA A 215 -7.55 18.83 5.40
CA ALA A 215 -8.99 18.68 5.31
C ALA A 215 -9.43 17.24 5.63
N VAL A 216 -10.67 17.10 6.08
CA VAL A 216 -11.31 15.82 6.36
C VAL A 216 -12.67 15.80 5.69
N GLY A 217 -12.93 14.75 4.90
CA GLY A 217 -14.23 14.49 4.30
C GLY A 217 -14.86 13.23 4.86
N THR A 218 -16.19 13.23 5.02
CA THR A 218 -16.95 12.05 5.45
C THR A 218 -18.05 11.78 4.43
N GLY A 219 -17.92 10.64 3.74
CA GLY A 219 -18.93 10.13 2.79
C GLY A 219 -19.78 9.03 3.44
N ALA A 220 -21.08 9.15 3.33
CA ALA A 220 -22.04 8.18 3.84
C ALA A 220 -22.47 7.21 2.75
N GLY A 221 -22.49 5.92 3.07
CA GLY A 221 -23.11 4.92 2.21
C GLY A 221 -24.64 4.95 2.32
N THR A 222 -25.30 4.33 1.33
CA THR A 222 -26.78 4.30 1.23
C THR A 222 -27.42 3.51 2.35
N ARG A 223 -26.84 2.38 2.77
CA ARG A 223 -27.37 1.54 3.84
C ARG A 223 -27.11 2.12 5.22
N GLU A 224 -28.05 1.90 6.15
CA GLU A 224 -27.88 2.23 7.57
C GLU A 224 -27.74 0.94 8.39
N PHE A 225 -26.79 0.94 9.33
CA PHE A 225 -26.58 -0.16 10.26
C PHE A 225 -26.81 0.35 11.70
N PRO A 226 -27.55 -0.39 12.54
CA PRO A 226 -27.93 0.09 13.87
C PRO A 226 -26.73 0.42 14.76
N ASP A 227 -25.69 -0.42 14.73
CA ASP A 227 -24.56 -0.35 15.65
C ASP A 227 -23.23 -0.01 14.97
N HIS A 228 -23.27 0.36 13.69
CA HIS A 228 -22.06 0.65 12.92
C HIS A 228 -22.30 1.79 11.92
N PRO A 229 -21.53 2.88 11.98
CA PRO A 229 -21.71 4.01 11.08
C PRO A 229 -21.22 3.66 9.68
N ASN A 230 -22.10 3.64 8.69
CA ASN A 230 -21.74 3.40 7.29
C ASN A 230 -21.11 4.64 6.67
N ILE A 231 -19.83 4.85 6.95
CA ILE A 231 -19.06 6.01 6.48
C ILE A 231 -17.68 5.62 5.94
N LEU A 232 -17.21 6.41 4.99
CA LEU A 232 -15.84 6.48 4.51
C LEU A 232 -15.26 7.83 4.94
N ARG A 233 -14.07 7.85 5.54
CA ARG A 233 -13.36 9.10 5.81
C ARG A 233 -12.25 9.29 4.78
N LEU A 234 -12.13 10.51 4.28
CA LEU A 234 -11.04 10.94 3.42
C LEU A 234 -10.22 11.99 4.17
N LEU A 235 -8.95 11.70 4.41
CA LEU A 235 -8.01 12.59 5.07
C LEU A 235 -7.10 13.18 3.99
N LEU A 236 -7.18 14.50 3.78
CA LEU A 236 -6.36 15.22 2.80
C LEU A 236 -5.25 15.99 3.51
N GLY A 237 -4.06 16.01 2.94
CA GLY A 237 -2.95 16.76 3.50
C GLY A 237 -1.73 16.86 2.62
N GLU A 238 -0.67 17.37 3.20
CA GLU A 238 0.63 17.54 2.55
C GLU A 238 1.61 16.52 3.16
N LEU A 239 2.20 15.66 2.32
CA LEU A 239 3.29 14.80 2.75
C LEU A 239 4.46 15.68 3.21
N ASP A 240 4.86 15.54 4.45
CA ASP A 240 6.01 16.25 4.98
C ASP A 240 7.23 15.34 4.93
N PRO A 241 8.21 15.59 4.04
CA PRO A 241 9.41 14.78 3.97
C PRO A 241 10.19 14.73 5.28
N ALA A 242 10.11 15.78 6.12
CA ALA A 242 10.73 15.80 7.43
C ALA A 242 9.98 14.91 8.43
N LEU A 243 8.64 14.85 8.35
CA LEU A 243 7.84 13.89 9.11
C LEU A 243 8.02 12.46 8.59
N ALA A 244 8.14 12.27 7.28
CA ALA A 244 8.44 10.98 6.68
C ALA A 244 9.86 10.50 7.05
N GLN A 245 10.81 11.42 7.20
CA GLN A 245 12.17 11.12 7.68
C GLN A 245 12.20 10.83 9.19
N SER A 246 11.30 11.40 9.99
CA SER A 246 11.10 11.02 11.40
C SER A 246 10.43 9.63 11.53
N GLN A 247 9.78 9.15 10.49
CA GLN A 247 9.30 7.77 10.31
C GLN A 247 10.32 6.85 9.62
N GLY A 248 11.60 7.15 9.68
CA GLY A 248 12.68 6.16 9.53
C GLY A 248 12.60 5.05 10.59
N GLU A 249 11.46 4.98 11.27
CA GLU A 249 11.06 3.94 12.22
C GLU A 249 10.56 2.71 11.46
N ARG A 250 11.50 2.02 10.87
CA ARG A 250 11.24 0.68 10.38
C ARG A 250 10.94 -0.20 11.59
N ARG A 251 9.83 -0.92 11.57
CA ARG A 251 9.62 -2.01 12.54
C ARG A 251 10.44 -3.20 12.12
N VAL A 252 11.11 -3.81 13.07
CA VAL A 252 11.81 -5.08 12.92
C VAL A 252 11.33 -6.05 13.98
N ALA A 253 11.34 -7.33 13.64
CA ALA A 253 11.17 -8.38 14.63
C ALA A 253 12.55 -8.79 15.15
N VAL A 254 12.66 -8.95 16.46
CA VAL A 254 13.86 -9.47 17.14
C VAL A 254 13.50 -10.84 17.70
N LEU A 255 14.20 -11.85 17.24
CA LEU A 255 14.10 -13.23 17.69
C LEU A 255 15.26 -13.53 18.64
N GLU A 256 14.99 -14.09 19.80
CA GLU A 256 16.04 -14.37 20.79
C GLU A 256 15.87 -15.75 21.39
N THR A 257 17.00 -16.43 21.55
CA THR A 257 17.10 -17.65 22.34
C THR A 257 18.47 -17.77 23.00
N ALA A 258 18.54 -18.52 24.09
CA ALA A 258 19.80 -18.84 24.76
C ALA A 258 19.97 -20.35 24.77
N ILE A 259 21.16 -20.83 24.40
CA ILE A 259 21.48 -22.21 24.09
C ILE A 259 22.72 -22.61 24.91
N ASP A 260 22.65 -23.69 25.71
CA ASP A 260 23.76 -24.17 26.59
C ASP A 260 24.26 -25.59 26.24
N ASP A 261 23.69 -26.19 25.17
CA ASP A 261 23.95 -27.58 24.80
C ASP A 261 24.21 -27.79 23.29
N GLU A 262 24.53 -26.72 22.56
CA GLU A 262 24.76 -26.78 21.10
C GLU A 262 26.27 -26.78 20.76
N ASN A 263 26.60 -27.51 19.68
CA ASN A 263 27.93 -27.42 19.08
C ASN A 263 28.08 -26.05 18.39
N PRO A 264 29.16 -25.29 18.71
CA PRO A 264 29.40 -23.98 18.11
C PRO A 264 29.46 -23.99 16.57
N GLN A 265 29.88 -25.10 15.95
CA GLN A 265 29.90 -25.24 14.49
C GLN A 265 28.48 -25.31 13.91
N PHE A 266 27.54 -25.96 14.59
CA PHE A 266 26.14 -26.04 14.16
C PHE A 266 25.45 -24.70 14.33
N LEU A 267 25.73 -24.00 15.43
CA LEU A 267 25.25 -22.65 15.64
C LEU A 267 25.74 -21.68 14.57
N ALA A 268 27.02 -21.77 14.16
CA ALA A 268 27.56 -20.95 13.05
C ALA A 268 26.87 -21.26 11.71
N ALA A 269 26.58 -22.54 11.45
CA ALA A 269 25.83 -22.96 10.26
C ALA A 269 24.38 -22.41 10.29
N ALA A 270 23.70 -22.45 11.45
CA ALA A 270 22.37 -21.89 11.63
C ALA A 270 22.35 -20.36 11.38
N VAL A 271 23.35 -19.62 11.83
CA VAL A 271 23.49 -18.17 11.53
C VAL A 271 23.60 -17.93 10.03
N THR A 272 24.43 -18.73 9.34
CA THR A 272 24.59 -18.62 7.89
C THR A 272 23.27 -18.87 7.15
N GLU A 273 22.52 -19.89 7.56
CA GLU A 273 21.22 -20.23 6.99
C GLU A 273 20.18 -19.14 7.25
N LEU A 274 20.13 -18.58 8.45
CA LEU A 274 19.23 -17.48 8.80
C LEU A 274 19.47 -16.24 7.91
N LEU A 275 20.71 -15.87 7.68
CA LEU A 275 21.08 -14.77 6.78
C LEU A 275 20.72 -15.10 5.32
N ALA A 276 20.95 -16.32 4.86
CA ALA A 276 20.58 -16.77 3.52
C ALA A 276 19.05 -16.76 3.31
N GLN A 277 18.30 -17.01 4.37
CA GLN A 277 16.83 -16.94 4.36
C GLN A 277 16.27 -15.51 4.53
N GLY A 278 17.11 -14.47 4.55
CA GLY A 278 16.67 -13.08 4.57
C GLY A 278 16.57 -12.44 5.96
N ALA A 279 17.21 -12.99 6.98
CA ALA A 279 17.43 -12.25 8.20
C ALA A 279 18.25 -10.98 7.88
N LEU A 280 17.85 -9.85 8.49
CA LEU A 280 18.57 -8.58 8.33
C LEU A 280 19.90 -8.60 9.05
N ASP A 281 19.98 -9.33 10.18
CA ASP A 281 21.18 -9.56 10.96
C ASP A 281 20.99 -10.82 11.83
N ALA A 282 22.11 -11.49 12.17
CA ALA A 282 22.11 -12.61 13.10
C ALA A 282 23.42 -12.58 13.90
N MET A 283 23.29 -12.48 15.23
CA MET A 283 24.39 -12.29 16.16
C MET A 283 24.41 -13.38 17.22
N VAL A 284 25.61 -13.78 17.63
CA VAL A 284 25.82 -14.74 18.72
C VAL A 284 26.73 -14.10 19.76
N ALA A 285 26.30 -14.12 21.01
CA ALA A 285 27.08 -13.63 22.14
C ALA A 285 27.21 -14.69 23.24
N PRO A 286 28.39 -14.85 23.86
CA PRO A 286 28.53 -15.76 25.02
C PRO A 286 27.79 -15.21 26.23
N VAL A 287 27.11 -16.09 26.95
CA VAL A 287 26.37 -15.77 28.18
C VAL A 287 26.57 -16.83 29.25
N THR A 288 26.40 -16.42 30.49
CA THR A 288 26.30 -17.37 31.59
C THR A 288 24.83 -17.66 31.93
N MET A 289 24.44 -18.90 31.84
CA MET A 289 23.07 -19.37 32.07
C MET A 289 22.88 -19.89 33.51
N LYS A 290 21.65 -20.29 33.86
CA LYS A 290 21.32 -20.88 35.14
C LYS A 290 22.28 -22.03 35.50
N LYS A 291 22.55 -22.22 36.78
CA LYS A 291 23.53 -23.20 37.32
C LYS A 291 24.97 -22.95 36.83
N GLY A 292 25.35 -21.74 36.44
CA GLY A 292 26.71 -21.37 36.03
C GLY A 292 27.17 -21.98 34.71
N ARG A 293 26.24 -22.45 33.84
CA ARG A 293 26.61 -23.01 32.55
C ARG A 293 26.97 -21.94 31.55
N SER A 294 28.01 -22.18 30.78
CA SER A 294 28.31 -21.36 29.59
C SER A 294 27.30 -21.66 28.50
N GLY A 295 26.79 -20.63 27.85
CA GLY A 295 25.88 -20.76 26.74
C GLY A 295 26.09 -19.65 25.73
N MET A 296 25.31 -19.70 24.66
CA MET A 296 25.29 -18.69 23.58
C MET A 296 23.92 -18.06 23.50
N TRP A 297 23.90 -16.74 23.39
CA TRP A 297 22.70 -15.97 23.13
C TRP A 297 22.64 -15.66 21.63
N LEU A 298 21.69 -16.25 20.93
CA LEU A 298 21.40 -15.99 19.54
C LEU A 298 20.34 -14.90 19.46
N VAL A 299 20.64 -13.84 18.69
CA VAL A 299 19.73 -12.74 18.36
C VAL A 299 19.65 -12.64 16.84
N VAL A 300 18.43 -12.67 16.31
CA VAL A 300 18.14 -12.53 14.88
C VAL A 300 17.23 -11.33 14.68
N ILE A 301 17.58 -10.45 13.75
CA ILE A 301 16.76 -9.29 13.36
C ILE A 301 16.19 -9.56 11.98
N CYS A 302 14.88 -9.37 11.81
CA CYS A 302 14.22 -9.63 10.53
C CYS A 302 13.03 -8.69 10.31
N GLU A 303 12.43 -8.74 9.12
CA GLU A 303 11.13 -8.12 8.87
C GLU A 303 10.05 -8.81 9.74
N PRO A 304 9.07 -8.07 10.28
CA PRO A 304 8.00 -8.66 11.09
C PRO A 304 7.25 -9.79 10.38
N ALA A 305 7.05 -9.68 9.05
CA ALA A 305 6.40 -10.70 8.22
C ALA A 305 7.18 -12.04 8.19
N ASP A 306 8.52 -12.01 8.37
CA ASP A 306 9.38 -13.18 8.33
C ASP A 306 9.60 -13.82 9.71
N ALA A 307 9.14 -13.21 10.78
CA ALA A 307 9.46 -13.62 12.15
C ALA A 307 9.09 -15.08 12.44
N THR A 308 7.89 -15.50 12.04
CA THR A 308 7.43 -16.89 12.28
C THR A 308 8.27 -17.90 11.50
N ARG A 309 8.60 -17.61 10.24
CA ARG A 309 9.40 -18.48 9.38
C ARG A 309 10.83 -18.62 9.91
N LEU A 310 11.48 -17.52 10.26
CA LEU A 310 12.85 -17.53 10.78
C LEU A 310 12.93 -18.11 12.20
N ALA A 311 11.88 -17.94 13.04
CA ALA A 311 11.78 -18.63 14.32
C ALA A 311 11.73 -20.16 14.14
N ALA A 312 10.99 -20.66 13.14
CA ALA A 312 10.98 -22.07 12.79
C ALA A 312 12.36 -22.56 12.32
N THR A 313 13.10 -21.76 11.57
CA THR A 313 14.49 -22.06 11.16
C THR A 313 15.41 -22.18 12.38
N VAL A 314 15.33 -21.25 13.36
CA VAL A 314 16.09 -21.34 14.61
C VAL A 314 15.78 -22.67 15.34
N LEU A 315 14.51 -23.00 15.51
CA LEU A 315 14.08 -24.24 16.20
C LEU A 315 14.48 -25.52 15.48
N THR A 316 14.62 -25.47 14.15
CA THR A 316 15.01 -26.64 13.34
C THR A 316 16.52 -26.85 13.31
N HIS A 317 17.29 -25.77 13.32
CA HIS A 317 18.75 -25.81 13.12
C HIS A 317 19.56 -25.62 14.40
N THR A 318 18.92 -25.53 15.57
CA THR A 318 19.57 -25.44 16.86
C THR A 318 18.88 -26.35 17.89
N SER A 319 19.55 -26.57 19.03
CA SER A 319 18.97 -27.31 20.18
C SER A 319 17.94 -26.49 20.97
N SER A 320 17.64 -25.28 20.56
CA SER A 320 16.67 -24.42 21.25
C SER A 320 15.26 -25.01 21.22
N LEU A 321 14.57 -24.97 22.36
CA LEU A 321 13.17 -25.42 22.49
C LEU A 321 12.17 -24.26 22.40
N GLY A 322 12.63 -23.01 22.28
CA GLY A 322 11.75 -21.86 22.21
C GLY A 322 12.48 -20.58 21.84
N VAL A 323 11.79 -19.73 21.07
CA VAL A 323 12.28 -18.44 20.61
C VAL A 323 11.37 -17.34 21.14
N ARG A 324 11.92 -16.33 21.75
CA ARG A 324 11.20 -15.10 22.10
C ARG A 324 11.13 -14.21 20.88
N VAL A 325 9.96 -13.69 20.58
CA VAL A 325 9.71 -12.79 19.47
C VAL A 325 9.17 -11.48 20.03
N ARG A 326 9.77 -10.35 19.63
CA ARG A 326 9.25 -9.02 19.91
C ARG A 326 9.44 -8.11 18.71
N GLU A 327 8.54 -7.16 18.51
CA GLU A 327 8.69 -6.10 17.52
C GLU A 327 9.34 -4.89 18.16
N GLU A 328 10.31 -4.33 17.48
CA GLU A 328 11.03 -3.13 17.92
C GLU A 328 11.05 -2.08 16.81
N ARG A 329 11.13 -0.82 17.24
CA ARG A 329 11.38 0.30 16.33
C ARG A 329 12.86 0.37 16.02
N ARG A 330 13.20 0.42 14.74
CA ARG A 330 14.56 0.61 14.24
C ARG A 330 14.65 1.94 13.52
N ILE A 331 15.51 2.83 14.01
CA ILE A 331 15.81 4.10 13.35
C ILE A 331 17.01 3.88 12.44
N GLU A 332 16.84 4.11 11.13
CA GLU A 332 17.90 3.98 10.13
C GLU A 332 18.16 5.33 9.47
N LEU A 333 19.42 5.61 9.17
CA LEU A 333 19.77 6.77 8.36
C LEU A 333 19.33 6.54 6.91
N PRO A 334 18.79 7.57 6.25
CA PRO A 334 18.58 7.53 4.80
C PRO A 334 19.91 7.21 4.11
N ARG A 335 19.88 6.25 3.20
CA ARG A 335 21.11 5.80 2.51
C ARG A 335 20.87 5.59 1.03
N LYS A 336 21.90 5.90 0.23
CA LYS A 336 21.97 5.58 -1.20
C LYS A 336 23.22 4.70 -1.42
N VAL A 337 23.18 3.88 -2.45
CA VAL A 337 24.37 3.16 -2.94
C VAL A 337 24.79 3.82 -4.25
N LEU A 338 26.04 4.19 -4.35
CA LEU A 338 26.64 4.79 -5.53
C LEU A 338 27.77 3.89 -6.03
N ASP A 339 27.91 3.75 -7.34
CA ASP A 339 29.03 3.06 -7.95
C ASP A 339 30.12 4.09 -8.28
N VAL A 340 31.32 3.91 -7.73
CA VAL A 340 32.49 4.75 -8.03
C VAL A 340 33.51 3.99 -8.87
N SER A 341 34.08 4.65 -9.88
CA SER A 341 35.07 4.06 -10.75
C SER A 341 36.46 4.22 -10.14
N THR A 342 37.16 3.10 -9.93
CA THR A 342 38.50 3.08 -9.35
C THR A 342 39.50 2.35 -10.28
N PRO A 343 40.82 2.46 -10.07
CA PRO A 343 41.80 1.65 -10.79
C PRO A 343 41.62 0.13 -10.62
N PHE A 344 40.83 -0.28 -9.61
CA PHE A 344 40.52 -1.68 -9.31
C PHE A 344 39.13 -2.12 -9.85
N GLY A 345 38.48 -1.25 -10.61
CA GLY A 345 37.12 -1.43 -11.14
C GLY A 345 36.07 -0.63 -10.39
N SER A 346 34.80 -0.90 -10.70
CA SER A 346 33.65 -0.24 -10.03
C SER A 346 33.49 -0.80 -8.62
N ILE A 347 33.39 0.11 -7.64
CA ILE A 347 33.20 -0.20 -6.21
C ILE A 347 31.93 0.49 -5.73
N GLN A 348 31.10 -0.24 -5.01
CA GLN A 348 29.90 0.31 -4.37
C GLN A 348 30.27 1.08 -3.10
N VAL A 349 29.72 2.31 -2.98
CA VAL A 349 29.88 3.17 -1.80
C VAL A 349 28.50 3.47 -1.23
N LYS A 350 28.29 3.14 0.03
CA LYS A 350 27.09 3.52 0.78
C LYS A 350 27.22 4.96 1.26
N LEU A 351 26.27 5.80 0.88
CA LEU A 351 26.15 7.19 1.34
C LEU A 351 25.00 7.29 2.33
N ALA A 352 25.30 7.52 3.60
CA ALA A 352 24.30 7.74 4.64
C ALA A 352 24.19 9.25 4.95
N ILE A 353 22.98 9.75 5.06
CA ILE A 353 22.71 11.16 5.41
C ILE A 353 22.54 11.25 6.92
N LEU A 354 23.42 12.01 7.57
CA LEU A 354 23.39 12.23 9.01
C LEU A 354 22.29 13.24 9.42
N PRO A 355 21.78 13.18 10.68
CA PRO A 355 20.99 14.26 11.23
C PRO A 355 21.77 15.58 11.15
N GLY A 356 21.21 16.58 10.45
CA GLY A 356 21.91 17.84 10.17
C GLY A 356 22.43 18.00 8.74
N GLY A 357 22.17 17.02 7.86
CA GLY A 357 22.38 17.15 6.40
C GLY A 357 23.76 16.75 5.91
N ASN A 358 24.71 16.46 6.79
CA ASN A 358 26.03 15.96 6.38
C ASN A 358 25.92 14.50 5.88
N ALA A 359 26.74 14.17 4.90
CA ALA A 359 26.80 12.82 4.35
C ALA A 359 28.01 12.06 4.89
N ARG A 360 27.84 10.75 5.11
CA ARG A 360 28.90 9.80 5.44
C ARG A 360 28.96 8.75 4.34
N ALA A 361 30.12 8.68 3.67
CA ALA A 361 30.39 7.66 2.66
C ALA A 361 31.20 6.51 3.25
N VAL A 362 30.82 5.26 2.92
CA VAL A 362 31.51 4.05 3.34
C VAL A 362 31.51 3.07 2.17
N PRO A 363 32.72 2.63 1.67
CA PRO A 363 32.77 1.59 0.65
C PRO A 363 32.15 0.28 1.14
N GLU A 364 31.40 -0.38 0.27
CA GLU A 364 30.77 -1.66 0.58
C GLU A 364 31.86 -2.75 0.68
N PHE A 365 31.98 -3.36 1.85
CA PHE A 365 33.09 -4.28 2.15
C PHE A 365 33.19 -5.45 1.16
N GLU A 366 32.03 -6.04 0.79
CA GLU A 366 32.00 -7.17 -0.15
C GLU A 366 32.48 -6.75 -1.55
N SER A 367 32.09 -5.55 -2.01
CA SER A 367 32.55 -4.97 -3.27
C SER A 367 34.07 -4.71 -3.26
N VAL A 368 34.57 -4.15 -2.15
CA VAL A 368 36.01 -3.94 -1.94
C VAL A 368 36.79 -5.26 -1.90
N LEU A 369 36.28 -6.25 -1.17
CA LEU A 369 36.89 -7.57 -1.04
C LEU A 369 37.00 -8.31 -2.38
N GLN A 370 35.95 -8.27 -3.17
CA GLN A 370 35.95 -8.86 -4.51
C GLN A 370 36.94 -8.18 -5.46
N ALA A 371 37.01 -6.87 -5.42
CA ALA A 371 37.98 -6.11 -6.23
C ALA A 371 39.41 -6.39 -5.79
N ALA A 372 39.70 -6.44 -4.49
CA ALA A 372 41.00 -6.80 -3.93
C ALA A 372 41.44 -8.20 -4.40
N ARG A 373 40.56 -9.20 -4.32
CA ARG A 373 40.84 -10.57 -4.79
C ARG A 373 41.11 -10.64 -6.30
N ARG A 374 40.41 -9.84 -7.11
CA ARG A 374 40.64 -9.80 -8.57
C ARG A 374 41.95 -9.12 -8.97
N SER A 375 42.29 -8.03 -8.28
CA SER A 375 43.47 -7.20 -8.62
C SER A 375 44.77 -7.64 -7.94
N GLY A 376 44.67 -8.46 -6.88
CA GLY A 376 45.82 -8.78 -6.03
C GLY A 376 46.23 -7.64 -5.08
N ALA A 377 45.47 -6.52 -5.05
CA ALA A 377 45.73 -5.41 -4.14
C ALA A 377 45.19 -5.71 -2.73
N SER A 378 45.65 -4.98 -1.74
CA SER A 378 45.09 -5.10 -0.39
C SER A 378 43.70 -4.49 -0.30
N VAL A 379 42.84 -5.03 0.62
CA VAL A 379 41.53 -4.49 0.92
C VAL A 379 41.58 -3.00 1.29
N HIS A 380 42.67 -2.62 1.99
CA HIS A 380 42.87 -1.24 2.41
C HIS A 380 43.15 -0.29 1.22
N GLU A 381 44.01 -0.69 0.27
CA GLU A 381 44.28 0.10 -0.95
C GLU A 381 43.03 0.30 -1.80
N VAL A 382 42.23 -0.75 -2.00
CA VAL A 382 40.98 -0.68 -2.75
C VAL A 382 39.96 0.22 -2.03
N SER A 383 39.87 0.12 -0.71
CA SER A 383 38.97 0.96 0.10
C SER A 383 39.35 2.45 0.02
N LEU A 384 40.66 2.79 0.11
CA LEU A 384 41.15 4.16 -0.04
C LEU A 384 40.90 4.71 -1.45
N ALA A 385 41.09 3.89 -2.48
CA ALA A 385 40.83 4.30 -3.86
C ALA A 385 39.32 4.60 -4.08
N ALA A 386 38.43 3.80 -3.48
CA ALA A 386 36.98 4.03 -3.54
C ALA A 386 36.60 5.35 -2.84
N MET A 387 37.19 5.66 -1.69
CA MET A 387 36.91 6.92 -0.99
C MET A 387 37.41 8.14 -1.78
N ARG A 388 38.61 8.09 -2.37
CA ARG A 388 39.13 9.17 -3.24
C ARG A 388 38.24 9.39 -4.46
N ALA A 389 37.84 8.30 -5.14
CA ALA A 389 36.97 8.38 -6.30
C ALA A 389 35.57 8.96 -5.92
N PHE A 390 35.09 8.70 -4.71
CA PHE A 390 33.87 9.31 -4.19
C PHE A 390 34.03 10.82 -3.96
N GLU A 391 35.16 11.26 -3.38
CA GLU A 391 35.43 12.69 -3.12
C GLU A 391 35.58 13.52 -4.42
N GLU A 392 35.93 12.87 -5.53
CA GLU A 392 36.06 13.49 -6.86
C GLU A 392 34.71 13.59 -7.62
N LEU A 393 33.61 12.99 -7.10
CA LEU A 393 32.32 13.12 -7.71
C LEU A 393 31.76 14.55 -7.60
N PRO A 394 31.12 15.09 -8.64
CA PRO A 394 30.52 16.42 -8.58
C PRO A 394 29.45 16.47 -7.46
N ALA A 395 29.47 17.58 -6.70
CA ALA A 395 28.50 17.82 -5.63
C ALA A 395 27.06 17.80 -6.20
N GLY A 396 26.32 16.72 -5.93
CA GLY A 396 24.93 16.56 -6.38
C GLY A 396 24.64 15.26 -7.14
N SER A 397 25.58 14.34 -7.23
CA SER A 397 25.37 13.01 -7.85
C SER A 397 24.60 12.04 -6.94
#